data_e3eba21db166bbc6c7bf07b010949393
#
_entry.id   e3eba21db166bbc6c7bf07b010949393
#
_cell.length_a   1.000
_cell.length_b   1.000
_cell.length_c   1.000
_cell.angle_alpha   90.00
_cell.angle_beta   90.00
_cell.angle_gamma   90.00
#
_symmetry.space_group_name_H-M   'P 1'
#
loop_
_entity.id
_entity.type
_entity.pdbx_description
1 polymer ?
#
loop_
_entity_poly.entity_id
_entity_poly.type
_entity_poly.pdbx_seq_one_letter_code
_entity_poly.pdbx_strand_id
1 'polypeptide(L)'
;MKYLAHISEDGTREQSIKSHLEETALLAKGFADEFGYGDWGYFCGMLHDIGKYSDKFQRRIKGSGETVDHATAGAQLCLTLGKEKGSFYVAPAYCIAGHHAGLPDTGACADTGDRGTFTGRM
;
A
#
# COMPACT_ATOMS: atom_id res chain seq x y z
N MET A 1 14.83 2.93 -15.91
CA MET A 1 13.58 2.16 -16.07
C MET A 1 12.43 2.93 -15.45
N LYS A 2 11.29 2.98 -16.11
CA LYS A 2 10.11 3.70 -15.66
C LYS A 2 9.14 2.73 -14.97
N TYR A 3 8.83 2.98 -13.70
CA TYR A 3 7.84 2.20 -12.95
C TYR A 3 6.50 2.92 -12.97
N LEU A 4 5.47 2.26 -13.46
CA LEU A 4 4.14 2.82 -13.67
C LEU A 4 3.14 2.36 -12.63
N ALA A 5 2.32 3.29 -12.13
CA ALA A 5 1.21 3.01 -11.23
C ALA A 5 -0.09 2.82 -12.00
N HIS A 6 -0.31 3.59 -13.05
CA HIS A 6 -1.51 3.57 -13.87
C HIS A 6 -1.19 3.82 -15.34
N ILE A 7 -1.96 3.17 -16.21
CA ILE A 7 -1.97 3.41 -17.66
C ILE A 7 -3.44 3.56 -18.06
N SER A 8 -3.79 4.60 -18.82
CA SER A 8 -5.14 4.76 -19.33
C SER A 8 -5.52 3.63 -20.29
N GLU A 9 -6.83 3.36 -20.45
CA GLU A 9 -7.30 2.27 -21.34
C GLU A 9 -6.77 2.39 -22.76
N ASP A 10 -6.70 3.63 -23.28
CA ASP A 10 -6.18 3.91 -24.62
C ASP A 10 -4.64 3.92 -24.69
N GLY A 11 -3.95 3.74 -23.58
CA GLY A 11 -2.49 3.73 -23.52
C GLY A 11 -1.81 5.07 -23.69
N THR A 12 -2.56 6.17 -23.81
CA THR A 12 -2.00 7.50 -24.11
C THR A 12 -1.50 8.25 -22.87
N ARG A 13 -1.97 7.88 -21.68
CA ARG A 13 -1.59 8.53 -20.41
C ARG A 13 -1.02 7.52 -19.46
N GLU A 14 0.05 7.91 -18.79
CA GLU A 14 0.74 7.11 -17.80
C GLU A 14 0.97 7.93 -16.55
N GLN A 15 0.90 7.28 -15.38
CA GLN A 15 1.30 7.87 -14.11
C GLN A 15 2.40 7.01 -13.50
N SER A 16 3.54 7.62 -13.16
CA SER A 16 4.61 6.93 -12.44
C SER A 16 4.19 6.58 -11.01
N ILE A 17 4.80 5.54 -10.44
CA ILE A 17 4.55 5.18 -9.04
C ILE A 17 4.94 6.35 -8.13
N LYS A 18 6.08 6.99 -8.37
CA LYS A 18 6.53 8.12 -7.57
C LYS A 18 5.48 9.23 -7.52
N SER A 19 4.99 9.65 -8.68
CA SER A 19 3.96 10.69 -8.78
C SER A 19 2.67 10.28 -8.06
N HIS A 20 2.23 9.05 -8.28
CA HIS A 20 1.05 8.50 -7.62
C HIS A 20 1.16 8.52 -6.10
N LEU A 21 2.29 8.06 -5.56
CA LEU A 21 2.50 8.03 -4.10
C LEU A 21 2.55 9.43 -3.52
N GLU A 22 3.27 10.35 -4.15
CA GLU A 22 3.39 11.74 -3.67
C GLU A 22 2.05 12.47 -3.69
N GLU A 23 1.30 12.35 -4.77
CA GLU A 23 -0.01 12.99 -4.90
C GLU A 23 -1.02 12.41 -3.90
N THR A 24 -1.05 11.09 -3.75
CA THR A 24 -1.92 10.43 -2.76
C THR A 24 -1.54 10.83 -1.34
N ALA A 25 -0.25 10.90 -1.04
CA ALA A 25 0.23 11.31 0.28
C ALA A 25 -0.19 12.72 0.64
N LEU A 26 -0.15 13.65 -0.30
CA LEU A 26 -0.60 15.02 -0.08
C LEU A 26 -2.12 15.09 0.17
N LEU A 27 -2.91 14.34 -0.57
CA LEU A 27 -4.34 14.25 -0.34
C LEU A 27 -4.66 13.66 1.03
N ALA A 28 -4.03 12.55 1.38
CA ALA A 28 -4.21 11.89 2.67
C ALA A 28 -3.81 12.79 3.84
N LYS A 29 -2.72 13.54 3.68
CA LYS A 29 -2.29 14.55 4.67
C LYS A 29 -3.38 15.60 4.88
N GLY A 30 -3.93 16.15 3.80
CA GLY A 30 -4.98 17.16 3.87
C GLY A 30 -6.22 16.67 4.62
N PHE A 31 -6.68 15.46 4.34
CA PHE A 31 -7.81 14.87 5.03
C PHE A 31 -7.50 14.61 6.52
N ALA A 32 -6.33 14.07 6.82
CA ALA A 32 -5.94 13.74 8.19
C ALA A 32 -5.58 14.96 9.04
N ASP A 33 -5.18 16.07 8.44
CA ASP A 33 -4.91 17.34 9.14
C ASP A 33 -6.17 17.84 9.89
N GLU A 34 -7.36 17.54 9.39
CA GLU A 34 -8.61 17.95 10.04
C GLU A 34 -8.79 17.35 11.44
N PHE A 35 -8.16 16.21 11.73
CA PHE A 35 -8.20 15.62 13.07
C PHE A 35 -6.79 15.50 13.69
N GLY A 36 -5.83 16.26 13.19
CA GLY A 36 -4.52 16.39 13.83
C GLY A 36 -3.50 15.30 13.47
N TYR A 37 -3.75 14.48 12.46
CA TYR A 37 -2.90 13.35 12.08
C TYR A 37 -2.36 13.44 10.65
N GLY A 38 -2.12 14.65 10.15
CA GLY A 38 -1.63 14.87 8.79
C GLY A 38 -0.37 14.10 8.44
N ASP A 39 0.61 14.04 9.36
CA ASP A 39 1.85 13.31 9.10
C ASP A 39 1.61 11.80 8.95
N TRP A 40 0.68 11.23 9.71
CA TRP A 40 0.28 9.84 9.55
C TRP A 40 -0.44 9.60 8.22
N GLY A 41 -1.29 10.53 7.80
CA GLY A 41 -1.93 10.46 6.49
C GLY A 41 -0.91 10.47 5.36
N TYR A 42 0.06 11.36 5.41
CA TYR A 42 1.15 11.42 4.45
C TYR A 42 1.93 10.10 4.40
N PHE A 43 2.28 9.57 5.56
CA PHE A 43 3.01 8.31 5.70
C PHE A 43 2.24 7.14 5.06
N CYS A 44 0.95 7.01 5.36
CA CYS A 44 0.10 5.99 4.75
C CYS A 44 0.05 6.13 3.22
N GLY A 45 -0.13 7.34 2.73
CA GLY A 45 -0.18 7.60 1.29
C GLY A 45 1.12 7.23 0.58
N MET A 46 2.27 7.52 1.19
CA MET A 46 3.56 7.17 0.62
C MET A 46 3.82 5.66 0.55
N LEU A 47 3.24 4.90 1.47
CA LEU A 47 3.50 3.45 1.55
C LEU A 47 2.43 2.59 0.87
N HIS A 48 1.21 3.09 0.68
CA HIS A 48 0.07 2.25 0.34
C HIS A 48 0.28 1.36 -0.89
N ASP A 49 0.95 1.85 -1.90
CA ASP A 49 1.11 1.19 -3.19
C ASP A 49 2.57 0.89 -3.57
N ILE A 50 3.49 0.84 -2.60
CA ILE A 50 4.89 0.52 -2.92
C ILE A 50 5.06 -0.87 -3.52
N GLY A 51 4.12 -1.79 -3.28
CA GLY A 51 4.12 -3.11 -3.91
C GLY A 51 4.02 -3.07 -5.44
N LYS A 52 3.59 -1.95 -6.00
CA LYS A 52 3.56 -1.74 -7.45
C LYS A 52 4.96 -1.70 -8.08
N TYR A 53 6.00 -1.49 -7.29
CA TYR A 53 7.37 -1.56 -7.79
C TYR A 53 7.82 -2.98 -8.17
N SER A 54 7.05 -4.01 -7.79
CA SER A 54 7.42 -5.39 -8.14
C SER A 54 7.38 -5.62 -9.65
N ASP A 55 8.28 -6.47 -10.12
CA ASP A 55 8.31 -6.87 -11.54
C ASP A 55 6.99 -7.50 -11.97
N LYS A 56 6.38 -8.27 -11.08
CA LYS A 56 5.09 -8.92 -11.33
C LYS A 56 3.99 -7.88 -11.59
N PHE A 57 3.93 -6.82 -10.79
CA PHE A 57 2.96 -5.75 -11.00
C PHE A 57 3.24 -5.01 -12.32
N GLN A 58 4.50 -4.73 -12.62
CA GLN A 58 4.87 -4.03 -13.86
C GLN A 58 4.50 -4.86 -15.09
N ARG A 59 4.62 -6.20 -15.02
CA ARG A 59 4.12 -7.08 -16.10
C ARG A 59 2.60 -7.01 -16.22
N ARG A 60 1.90 -7.05 -15.07
CA ARG A 60 0.44 -6.98 -15.05
C ARG A 60 -0.09 -5.70 -15.69
N ILE A 61 0.47 -4.55 -15.33
CA ILE A 61 0.00 -3.26 -15.87
C ILE A 61 0.20 -3.17 -17.37
N LYS A 62 1.13 -3.95 -17.92
CA LYS A 62 1.38 -4.06 -19.34
C LYS A 62 0.56 -5.17 -20.03
N GLY A 63 -0.36 -5.79 -19.31
CA GLY A 63 -1.34 -6.72 -19.87
C GLY A 63 -1.09 -8.20 -19.64
N SER A 64 -0.23 -8.61 -18.70
CA SER A 64 0.09 -10.04 -18.46
C SER A 64 -1.08 -10.85 -17.90
N GLY A 65 -2.09 -10.22 -17.32
CA GLY A 65 -3.21 -10.91 -16.68
C GLY A 65 -2.90 -11.56 -15.33
N GLU A 66 -1.68 -11.40 -14.81
CA GLU A 66 -1.31 -11.95 -13.50
C GLU A 66 -2.07 -11.24 -12.38
N THR A 67 -2.46 -12.02 -11.34
CA THR A 67 -3.03 -11.44 -10.12
C THR A 67 -1.90 -11.02 -9.20
N VAL A 68 -1.95 -9.79 -8.69
CA VAL A 68 -0.90 -9.23 -7.84
C VAL A 68 -1.51 -8.56 -6.62
N ASP A 69 -1.06 -8.97 -5.43
CA ASP A 69 -1.29 -8.25 -4.20
C ASP A 69 -0.20 -7.18 -4.05
N HIS A 70 -0.56 -5.93 -4.28
CA HIS A 70 0.38 -4.81 -4.14
C HIS A 70 0.19 -4.01 -2.84
N ALA A 71 -0.82 -4.35 -2.04
CA ALA A 71 -1.10 -3.66 -0.77
C ALA A 71 -0.25 -4.18 0.39
N THR A 72 -0.02 -5.50 0.44
CA THR A 72 0.67 -6.15 1.56
C THR A 72 2.09 -5.63 1.77
N ALA A 73 2.84 -5.38 0.70
CA ALA A 73 4.23 -4.91 0.80
C ALA A 73 4.36 -3.59 1.58
N GLY A 74 3.46 -2.64 1.34
CA GLY A 74 3.44 -1.37 2.08
C GLY A 74 3.15 -1.55 3.57
N ALA A 75 2.22 -2.44 3.90
CA ALA A 75 1.90 -2.77 5.29
C ALA A 75 3.08 -3.43 6.00
N GLN A 76 3.75 -4.36 5.34
CA GLN A 76 4.94 -5.01 5.88
C GLN A 76 6.08 -4.01 6.13
N LEU A 77 6.32 -3.10 5.19
CA LEU A 77 7.31 -2.05 5.38
C LEU A 77 6.94 -1.13 6.52
N CYS A 78 5.66 -0.77 6.64
CA CYS A 78 5.15 0.04 7.74
C CYS A 78 5.48 -0.58 9.10
N LEU A 79 5.23 -1.88 9.27
CA LEU A 79 5.55 -2.58 10.51
C LEU A 79 7.07 -2.65 10.75
N THR A 80 7.85 -2.86 9.71
CA THR A 80 9.32 -2.89 9.79
C THR A 80 9.87 -1.56 10.28
N LEU A 81 9.40 -0.46 9.71
CA LEU A 81 9.79 0.89 10.14
C LEU A 81 9.35 1.19 11.57
N GLY A 82 8.23 0.61 11.99
CA GLY A 82 7.67 0.82 13.31
C GLY A 82 8.28 0.00 14.44
N LYS A 83 9.07 -1.03 14.14
CA LYS A 83 9.62 -1.95 15.17
C LYS A 83 10.32 -1.25 16.33
N GLU A 84 11.05 -0.19 16.04
CA GLU A 84 11.79 0.57 17.05
C GLU A 84 11.03 1.79 17.57
N LYS A 85 9.87 2.09 16.99
CA LYS A 85 9.10 3.31 17.24
C LYS A 85 7.79 3.09 18.00
N GLY A 86 7.41 1.83 18.19
CA GLY A 86 6.25 1.44 18.98
C GLY A 86 5.10 0.84 18.22
N SER A 87 4.15 0.28 18.95
CA SER A 87 3.02 -0.49 18.42
C SER A 87 2.00 0.35 17.60
N PHE A 88 2.08 1.67 17.68
CA PHE A 88 1.14 2.54 16.97
C PHE A 88 1.16 2.35 15.44
N TYR A 89 2.29 1.90 14.89
CA TYR A 89 2.44 1.62 13.46
C TYR A 89 1.52 0.50 12.95
N VAL A 90 0.92 -0.29 13.84
CA VAL A 90 -0.07 -1.31 13.46
C VAL A 90 -1.30 -0.66 12.82
N ALA A 91 -1.75 0.50 13.32
CA ALA A 91 -2.93 1.18 12.76
C ALA A 91 -2.73 1.58 11.28
N PRO A 92 -1.68 2.33 10.91
CA PRO A 92 -1.46 2.60 9.48
C PRO A 92 -1.18 1.33 8.66
N ALA A 93 -0.55 0.30 9.23
CA ALA A 93 -0.34 -0.96 8.52
C ALA A 93 -1.67 -1.64 8.14
N TYR A 94 -2.66 -1.64 9.03
CA TYR A 94 -4.00 -2.12 8.71
C TYR A 94 -4.66 -1.30 7.61
N CYS A 95 -4.56 0.02 7.66
CA CYS A 95 -5.10 0.89 6.62
C CYS A 95 -4.49 0.59 5.25
N ILE A 96 -3.18 0.41 5.20
CA ILE A 96 -2.46 0.09 3.97
C ILE A 96 -2.88 -1.29 3.46
N ALA A 97 -2.88 -2.31 4.33
CA ALA A 97 -3.25 -3.66 3.96
C ALA A 97 -4.69 -3.75 3.42
N GLY A 98 -5.59 -2.92 3.95
CA GLY A 98 -7.01 -2.97 3.63
C GLY A 98 -7.50 -1.98 2.57
N HIS A 99 -6.62 -1.18 1.95
CA HIS A 99 -7.09 -0.08 1.11
C HIS A 99 -7.83 -0.51 -0.17
N HIS A 100 -7.73 -1.75 -0.59
CA HIS A 100 -8.50 -2.28 -1.74
C HIS A 100 -9.73 -3.08 -1.31
N ALA A 101 -9.59 -3.98 -0.36
CA ALA A 101 -10.61 -4.96 -0.04
C ALA A 101 -11.28 -4.76 1.33
N GLY A 102 -10.90 -3.71 2.05
CA GLY A 102 -11.35 -3.46 3.42
C GLY A 102 -10.41 -4.05 4.46
N LEU A 103 -10.60 -3.66 5.72
CA LEU A 103 -9.74 -4.08 6.81
C LEU A 103 -9.80 -5.60 6.99
N PRO A 104 -8.65 -6.30 6.98
CA PRO A 104 -8.64 -7.75 7.19
C PRO A 104 -8.86 -8.10 8.67
N ASP A 105 -9.32 -9.32 8.92
CA ASP A 105 -9.33 -9.87 10.28
C ASP A 105 -7.89 -10.03 10.78
N THR A 106 -7.68 -9.90 12.09
CA THR A 106 -6.35 -10.03 12.70
C THR A 106 -5.73 -11.40 12.45
N GLY A 107 -6.51 -12.47 12.65
CA GLY A 107 -6.02 -13.84 12.51
C GLY A 107 -5.23 -14.32 13.72
N ALA A 108 -4.60 -15.47 13.57
CA ALA A 108 -3.79 -16.13 14.61
C ALA A 108 -2.31 -16.11 14.23
N CYS A 109 -1.43 -16.23 15.23
CA CYS A 109 0.02 -16.23 15.04
C CYS A 109 0.51 -17.31 14.06
N ALA A 110 -0.24 -18.42 13.96
CA ALA A 110 0.10 -19.53 13.05
C ALA A 110 -0.40 -19.33 11.62
N ASP A 111 -1.15 -18.27 11.33
CA ASP A 111 -1.70 -18.03 10.01
C ASP A 111 -0.59 -17.75 8.99
N THR A 112 -0.81 -18.27 7.78
CA THR A 112 0.05 -18.03 6.61
C THR A 112 -0.67 -17.16 5.60
N GLY A 113 0.05 -16.69 4.57
CA GLY A 113 -0.47 -15.73 3.59
C GLY A 113 -1.74 -16.17 2.86
N ASP A 114 -1.99 -17.46 2.76
CA ASP A 114 -3.18 -18.04 2.13
C ASP A 114 -4.48 -17.82 2.93
N ARG A 115 -4.37 -17.50 4.21
CA ARG A 115 -5.53 -17.17 5.06
C ARG A 115 -6.13 -15.80 4.78
N GLY A 116 -5.37 -14.87 4.21
CA GLY A 116 -5.82 -13.51 3.96
C GLY A 116 -6.03 -12.65 5.21
N THR A 117 -5.68 -13.15 6.41
CA THR A 117 -5.71 -12.36 7.64
C THR A 117 -4.53 -11.41 7.71
N PHE A 118 -4.62 -10.36 8.56
CA PHE A 118 -3.52 -9.42 8.75
C PHE A 118 -2.24 -10.15 9.19
N THR A 119 -2.35 -10.98 10.24
CA THR A 119 -1.20 -11.74 10.75
C THR A 119 -0.61 -12.66 9.69
N GLY A 120 -1.44 -13.35 8.94
CA GLY A 120 -0.99 -14.27 7.88
C GLY A 120 -0.29 -13.56 6.74
N ARG A 121 -0.67 -12.31 6.43
CA ARG A 121 -0.06 -11.50 5.37
C ARG A 121 1.26 -10.86 5.79
N MET A 122 1.47 -10.62 7.06
CA MET A 122 2.69 -10.01 7.61
C MET A 122 3.76 -11.05 7.89
#